data_5841d9d752f62641d2b11ed109947a97
#
_entry.id   5841d9d752f62641d2b11ed109947a97
#
_cell.length_a   1.000
_cell.length_b   1.000
_cell.length_c   1.000
_cell.angle_alpha   90.00
_cell.angle_beta   90.00
_cell.angle_gamma   90.00
#
_symmetry.space_group_name_H-M   'P 1'
#
loop_
_entity.id
_entity.type
_entity.pdbx_description
1 polymer ?
#
loop_
_entity_poly.entity_id
_entity_poly.type
_entity_poly.pdbx_seq_one_letter_code
_entity_poly.pdbx_strand_id
1 'polypeptide(L)'
;MKKRLIISAVVIAVLAALAWGGMRVVQLTAPEARNEIPTTRVRKGKVTITVSARGELQGGNSEVLTGPMIGGDLPITYLREPGELVKPGDTVVEFDTTAQEYNLREAQADLAEAQQQVIKAEADAQASLEEAQYQTLSTSADVKTAALEVRKNPTLAAVPARQNEIALDAAKNKQAQAQKDFANKKATAGAGIAIQKAAVEKSG
;
A
#
# COMPACT_ATOMS: atom_id res chain seq x y z
N MET A 1 7.10 -32.21 118.51
CA MET A 1 7.24 -31.41 117.28
C MET A 1 8.67 -31.34 116.73
N LYS A 2 9.71 -31.39 117.54
CA LYS A 2 11.12 -31.27 117.06
C LYS A 2 11.62 -32.40 116.12
N LYS A 3 11.15 -33.65 116.29
CA LYS A 3 11.56 -34.77 115.42
C LYS A 3 11.07 -34.65 113.98
N ARG A 4 9.90 -34.10 113.72
CA ARG A 4 9.36 -33.92 112.36
C ARG A 4 10.08 -32.82 111.61
N LEU A 5 10.54 -31.77 112.29
CA LEU A 5 11.32 -30.69 111.66
C LEU A 5 12.72 -31.16 111.24
N ILE A 6 13.34 -32.04 112.03
CA ILE A 6 14.67 -32.59 111.72
C ILE A 6 14.58 -33.52 110.48
N ILE A 7 13.52 -34.32 110.38
CA ILE A 7 13.33 -35.23 109.27
C ILE A 7 13.06 -34.45 107.98
N SER A 8 12.28 -33.37 108.04
CA SER A 8 12.02 -32.53 106.86
C SER A 8 13.30 -31.79 106.39
N ALA A 9 14.13 -31.33 107.33
CA ALA A 9 15.38 -30.68 106.97
C ALA A 9 16.39 -31.65 106.31
N VAL A 10 16.46 -32.89 106.79
CA VAL A 10 17.29 -33.93 106.18
C VAL A 10 16.82 -34.31 104.81
N VAL A 11 15.51 -34.42 104.60
CA VAL A 11 14.95 -34.73 103.24
C VAL A 11 15.25 -33.60 102.24
N ILE A 12 15.12 -32.32 102.70
CA ILE A 12 15.44 -31.20 101.82
C ILE A 12 16.94 -31.15 101.45
N ALA A 13 17.81 -31.46 102.43
CA ALA A 13 19.26 -31.50 102.26
C ALA A 13 19.67 -32.61 101.25
N VAL A 14 19.02 -33.78 101.36
CA VAL A 14 19.26 -34.90 100.42
C VAL A 14 18.75 -34.55 99.01
N LEU A 15 17.60 -33.93 98.88
CA LEU A 15 17.09 -33.50 97.61
C LEU A 15 17.96 -32.40 96.98
N ALA A 16 18.45 -31.46 97.73
CA ALA A 16 19.38 -30.43 97.27
C ALA A 16 20.73 -31.04 96.84
N ALA A 17 21.24 -32.04 97.55
CA ALA A 17 22.47 -32.72 97.17
C ALA A 17 22.32 -33.54 95.88
N LEU A 18 21.16 -34.19 95.67
CA LEU A 18 20.84 -34.93 94.45
C LEU A 18 20.66 -33.98 93.30
N ALA A 19 20.00 -32.86 93.48
CA ALA A 19 19.85 -31.82 92.40
C ALA A 19 21.22 -31.24 92.04
N TRP A 20 22.07 -30.95 93.02
CA TRP A 20 23.40 -30.40 92.71
C TRP A 20 24.32 -31.44 92.10
N GLY A 21 24.29 -32.68 92.52
CA GLY A 21 25.01 -33.81 91.90
C GLY A 21 24.55 -34.08 90.49
N GLY A 22 23.23 -34.10 90.22
CA GLY A 22 22.65 -34.26 88.88
C GLY A 22 23.08 -33.16 87.93
N MET A 23 23.08 -31.90 88.39
CA MET A 23 23.50 -30.76 87.58
C MET A 23 24.98 -30.82 87.20
N ARG A 24 25.82 -31.37 88.09
CA ARG A 24 27.26 -31.61 87.82
C ARG A 24 27.50 -32.70 86.82
N VAL A 25 26.71 -33.77 86.82
CA VAL A 25 26.81 -34.86 85.88
C VAL A 25 26.40 -34.38 84.49
N VAL A 26 25.31 -33.58 84.38
CA VAL A 26 24.88 -33.01 83.06
C VAL A 26 25.92 -32.06 82.48
N GLN A 27 26.64 -31.29 83.33
CA GLN A 27 27.73 -30.43 82.81
C GLN A 27 28.95 -31.19 82.35
N LEU A 28 29.23 -32.36 82.97
CA LEU A 28 30.36 -33.22 82.57
C LEU A 28 30.06 -34.10 81.33
N THR A 29 28.78 -34.33 81.05
CA THR A 29 28.31 -35.13 79.89
C THR A 29 27.80 -34.29 78.72
N ALA A 30 27.76 -32.96 78.87
CA ALA A 30 27.41 -32.11 77.76
C ALA A 30 28.46 -32.32 76.62
N PRO A 31 28.04 -32.76 75.43
CA PRO A 31 28.95 -32.89 74.35
C PRO A 31 29.50 -31.51 73.95
N GLU A 32 30.81 -31.34 74.10
CA GLU A 32 31.45 -30.16 73.48
C GLU A 32 31.06 -30.12 71.97
N ALA A 33 30.34 -29.07 71.58
CA ALA A 33 30.08 -28.81 70.23
C ALA A 33 31.44 -28.61 69.51
N ARG A 34 32.02 -29.70 69.07
CA ARG A 34 33.17 -29.63 68.15
C ARG A 34 32.70 -28.96 66.90
N ASN A 35 33.08 -27.71 66.72
CA ASN A 35 33.05 -27.07 65.42
C ASN A 35 34.04 -27.88 64.52
N GLU A 36 33.52 -28.97 63.95
CA GLU A 36 34.25 -29.67 62.93
C GLU A 36 34.24 -28.78 61.68
N ILE A 37 35.33 -28.07 61.48
CA ILE A 37 35.58 -27.41 60.23
C ILE A 37 35.64 -28.50 59.16
N PRO A 38 34.69 -28.51 58.19
CA PRO A 38 34.70 -29.54 57.16
C PRO A 38 36.01 -29.42 56.36
N THR A 39 36.94 -30.32 56.58
CA THR A 39 38.18 -30.37 55.86
C THR A 39 38.09 -31.45 54.79
N THR A 40 38.40 -31.08 53.58
CA THR A 40 38.54 -32.04 52.50
C THR A 40 40.02 -32.19 52.11
N ARG A 41 40.40 -33.42 51.79
CA ARG A 41 41.78 -33.68 51.36
C ARG A 41 41.98 -33.14 49.95
N VAL A 42 43.01 -32.31 49.76
CA VAL A 42 43.42 -31.85 48.46
C VAL A 42 43.98 -33.05 47.67
N ARG A 43 43.36 -33.33 46.53
CA ARG A 43 43.81 -34.35 45.61
C ARG A 43 44.37 -33.67 44.40
N LYS A 44 45.59 -34.03 43.98
CA LYS A 44 46.16 -33.59 42.75
C LYS A 44 45.55 -34.42 41.61
N GLY A 45 44.81 -33.78 40.73
CA GLY A 45 44.13 -34.41 39.62
C GLY A 45 43.92 -33.45 38.44
N LYS A 46 43.52 -33.99 37.31
CA LYS A 46 43.15 -33.22 36.14
C LYS A 46 41.72 -32.65 36.35
N VAL A 47 41.56 -31.34 36.31
CA VAL A 47 40.27 -30.65 36.35
C VAL A 47 39.87 -30.38 34.90
N THR A 48 38.75 -30.92 34.52
CA THR A 48 38.16 -30.61 33.19
C THR A 48 37.05 -29.58 33.43
N ILE A 49 37.23 -28.39 32.93
CA ILE A 49 36.21 -27.33 32.98
C ILE A 49 35.46 -27.38 31.65
N THR A 50 34.19 -27.71 31.70
CA THR A 50 33.31 -27.68 30.53
C THR A 50 32.44 -26.43 30.60
N VAL A 51 32.56 -25.57 29.61
CA VAL A 51 31.74 -24.38 29.46
C VAL A 51 30.76 -24.67 28.34
N SER A 52 29.46 -24.62 28.66
CA SER A 52 28.41 -24.71 27.66
C SER A 52 27.79 -23.31 27.48
N ALA A 53 27.74 -22.84 26.25
CA ALA A 53 27.08 -21.61 25.86
C ALA A 53 25.95 -21.92 24.86
N ARG A 54 24.87 -21.21 24.98
CA ARG A 54 23.82 -21.19 23.95
C ARG A 54 24.04 -19.93 23.12
N GLY A 55 24.07 -20.09 21.82
CA GLY A 55 24.17 -18.99 20.87
C GLY A 55 23.25 -19.25 19.67
N GLU A 56 22.82 -18.20 19.06
CA GLU A 56 22.04 -18.22 17.82
C GLU A 56 23.02 -18.01 16.65
N LEU A 57 22.99 -18.89 15.66
CA LEU A 57 23.77 -18.75 14.44
C LEU A 57 23.03 -17.78 13.51
N GLN A 58 23.53 -16.56 13.38
CA GLN A 58 23.10 -15.64 12.34
C GLN A 58 23.98 -15.80 11.11
N GLY A 59 23.34 -15.97 9.94
CA GLY A 59 24.06 -15.96 8.67
C GLY A 59 24.74 -14.61 8.43
N GLY A 60 26.03 -14.59 8.20
CA GLY A 60 26.82 -13.36 8.02
C GLY A 60 26.47 -12.56 6.76
N ASN A 61 25.97 -13.22 5.70
CA ASN A 61 25.49 -12.62 4.46
C ASN A 61 24.16 -13.30 4.09
N SER A 62 23.05 -12.83 4.66
CA SER A 62 21.72 -13.28 4.26
C SER A 62 21.01 -12.16 3.52
N GLU A 63 20.50 -12.44 2.34
CA GLU A 63 19.65 -11.56 1.56
C GLU A 63 18.18 -11.97 1.79
N VAL A 64 17.36 -11.01 2.20
CA VAL A 64 15.93 -11.24 2.40
C VAL A 64 15.23 -10.96 1.08
N LEU A 65 14.70 -11.99 0.45
CA LEU A 65 13.86 -11.85 -0.74
C LEU A 65 12.43 -11.50 -0.30
N THR A 66 11.95 -10.34 -0.72
CA THR A 66 10.58 -9.89 -0.47
C THR A 66 9.77 -10.09 -1.74
N GLY A 67 8.56 -10.63 -1.61
CA GLY A 67 7.63 -10.74 -2.74
C GLY A 67 7.26 -9.35 -3.29
N PRO A 68 6.88 -9.26 -4.59
CA PRO A 68 6.46 -8.01 -5.18
C PRO A 68 5.19 -7.48 -4.50
N MET A 69 5.14 -6.15 -4.25
CA MET A 69 3.97 -5.47 -3.70
C MET A 69 2.93 -5.25 -4.81
N ILE A 70 2.20 -6.30 -5.15
CA ILE A 70 1.07 -6.23 -6.09
C ILE A 70 -0.22 -6.52 -5.32
N GLY A 71 -1.30 -5.82 -5.68
CA GLY A 71 -2.60 -6.05 -5.07
C GLY A 71 -3.12 -7.45 -5.39
N GLY A 72 -3.55 -8.19 -4.37
CA GLY A 72 -4.11 -9.53 -4.49
C GLY A 72 -3.19 -10.64 -3.98
N ASP A 73 -3.73 -11.85 -3.94
CA ASP A 73 -3.00 -13.05 -3.54
C ASP A 73 -2.06 -13.50 -4.65
N LEU A 74 -0.83 -13.84 -4.29
CA LEU A 74 0.19 -14.44 -5.14
C LEU A 74 0.49 -15.84 -4.65
N PRO A 75 -0.22 -16.86 -5.17
CA PRO A 75 0.09 -18.25 -4.84
C PRO A 75 1.51 -18.61 -5.31
N ILE A 76 2.25 -19.31 -4.47
CA ILE A 76 3.55 -19.85 -4.82
C ILE A 76 3.34 -21.13 -5.60
N THR A 77 3.85 -21.20 -6.84
CA THR A 77 3.82 -22.39 -7.69
C THR A 77 5.05 -23.26 -7.52
N TYR A 78 6.19 -22.63 -7.22
CA TYR A 78 7.44 -23.31 -6.96
C TYR A 78 8.19 -22.66 -5.82
N LEU A 79 8.69 -23.47 -4.90
CA LEU A 79 9.58 -23.06 -3.81
C LEU A 79 10.72 -24.05 -3.71
N ARG A 80 11.95 -23.56 -3.74
CA ARG A 80 13.14 -24.40 -3.59
C ARG A 80 13.24 -24.93 -2.17
N GLU A 81 13.74 -26.17 -2.02
CA GLU A 81 13.84 -26.82 -0.71
C GLU A 81 14.85 -26.12 0.21
N PRO A 82 14.51 -25.95 1.50
CA PRO A 82 15.44 -25.37 2.46
C PRO A 82 16.73 -26.17 2.59
N GLY A 83 17.88 -25.50 2.53
CA GLY A 83 19.21 -26.10 2.64
C GLY A 83 19.87 -26.44 1.30
N GLU A 84 19.20 -26.22 0.18
CA GLU A 84 19.77 -26.41 -1.15
C GLU A 84 20.70 -25.24 -1.52
N LEU A 85 21.82 -25.55 -2.18
CA LEU A 85 22.81 -24.56 -2.60
C LEU A 85 22.30 -23.83 -3.86
N VAL A 86 22.23 -22.49 -3.79
CA VAL A 86 21.80 -21.64 -4.89
C VAL A 86 22.93 -20.77 -5.39
N LYS A 87 22.92 -20.48 -6.68
CA LYS A 87 23.84 -19.53 -7.33
C LYS A 87 23.09 -18.23 -7.66
N PRO A 88 23.80 -17.13 -7.79
CA PRO A 88 23.20 -15.90 -8.29
C PRO A 88 22.53 -16.13 -9.66
N GLY A 89 21.22 -15.82 -9.76
CA GLY A 89 20.43 -16.04 -10.96
C GLY A 89 19.57 -17.30 -10.95
N ASP A 90 19.71 -18.19 -9.95
CA ASP A 90 18.84 -19.35 -9.81
C ASP A 90 17.45 -18.93 -9.28
N THR A 91 16.41 -19.54 -9.84
CA THR A 91 15.04 -19.35 -9.36
C THR A 91 14.87 -20.00 -8.00
N VAL A 92 14.46 -19.24 -7.00
CA VAL A 92 14.20 -19.69 -5.63
C VAL A 92 12.72 -19.84 -5.37
N VAL A 93 11.91 -18.90 -5.91
CA VAL A 93 10.46 -18.85 -5.77
C VAL A 93 9.84 -18.50 -7.11
N GLU A 94 8.75 -19.18 -7.48
CA GLU A 94 7.88 -18.79 -8.59
C GLU A 94 6.46 -18.60 -8.09
N PHE A 95 5.81 -17.56 -8.62
CA PHE A 95 4.43 -17.24 -8.28
C PHE A 95 3.50 -17.54 -9.45
N ASP A 96 2.26 -17.86 -9.14
CA ASP A 96 1.21 -17.92 -10.15
C ASP A 96 0.83 -16.51 -10.60
N THR A 97 1.13 -16.20 -11.86
CA THR A 97 0.88 -14.89 -12.47
C THR A 97 -0.39 -14.86 -13.32
N THR A 98 -1.17 -15.96 -13.34
CA THR A 98 -2.33 -16.09 -14.24
C THR A 98 -3.35 -14.97 -14.06
N ALA A 99 -3.65 -14.60 -12.81
CA ALA A 99 -4.58 -13.50 -12.50
C ALA A 99 -4.03 -12.15 -12.95
N GLN A 100 -2.73 -11.90 -12.76
CA GLN A 100 -2.07 -10.66 -13.13
C GLN A 100 -1.97 -10.54 -14.67
N GLU A 101 -1.69 -11.64 -15.37
CA GLU A 101 -1.69 -11.65 -16.84
C GLU A 101 -3.09 -11.42 -17.41
N TYR A 102 -4.12 -11.93 -16.77
CA TYR A 102 -5.50 -11.64 -17.14
C TYR A 102 -5.83 -10.15 -16.98
N ASN A 103 -5.54 -9.59 -15.79
CA ASN A 103 -5.75 -8.18 -15.50
C ASN A 103 -4.95 -7.27 -16.43
N LEU A 104 -3.71 -7.65 -16.76
CA LEU A 104 -2.89 -6.91 -17.74
C LEU A 104 -3.54 -6.90 -19.12
N ARG A 105 -4.04 -8.06 -19.61
CA ARG A 105 -4.73 -8.15 -20.91
C ARG A 105 -6.03 -7.35 -20.91
N GLU A 106 -6.78 -7.38 -19.83
CA GLU A 106 -7.99 -6.56 -19.67
C GLU A 106 -7.66 -5.07 -19.72
N ALA A 107 -6.69 -4.62 -18.92
CA ALA A 107 -6.24 -3.21 -18.97
C ALA A 107 -5.71 -2.79 -20.34
N GLN A 108 -4.99 -3.67 -21.03
CA GLN A 108 -4.54 -3.40 -22.40
C GLN A 108 -5.70 -3.30 -23.40
N ALA A 109 -6.74 -4.11 -23.24
CA ALA A 109 -7.94 -4.04 -24.07
C ALA A 109 -8.72 -2.75 -23.82
N ASP A 110 -8.87 -2.35 -22.55
CA ASP A 110 -9.53 -1.10 -22.16
C ASP A 110 -8.77 0.13 -22.71
N LEU A 111 -7.44 0.11 -22.62
CA LEU A 111 -6.61 1.15 -23.21
C LEU A 111 -6.78 1.24 -24.73
N ALA A 112 -6.78 0.08 -25.40
CA ALA A 112 -6.98 0.03 -26.85
C ALA A 112 -8.37 0.54 -27.23
N GLU A 113 -9.41 0.20 -26.49
CA GLU A 113 -10.77 0.73 -26.69
C GLU A 113 -10.82 2.24 -26.52
N ALA A 114 -10.24 2.76 -25.42
CA ALA A 114 -10.18 4.20 -25.18
C ALA A 114 -9.44 4.95 -26.31
N GLN A 115 -8.35 4.37 -26.82
CA GLN A 115 -7.63 4.93 -27.98
C GLN A 115 -8.50 4.97 -29.24
N GLN A 116 -9.27 3.91 -29.51
CA GLN A 116 -10.19 3.88 -30.66
C GLN A 116 -11.32 4.93 -30.52
N GLN A 117 -11.79 5.17 -29.28
CA GLN A 117 -12.78 6.21 -29.02
C GLN A 117 -12.23 7.62 -29.31
N VAL A 118 -10.95 7.88 -29.02
CA VAL A 118 -10.28 9.14 -29.41
C VAL A 118 -10.26 9.29 -30.93
N ILE A 119 -9.83 8.26 -31.65
CA ILE A 119 -9.76 8.30 -33.12
C ILE A 119 -11.14 8.56 -33.72
N LYS A 120 -12.17 7.89 -33.21
CA LYS A 120 -13.55 8.12 -33.64
C LYS A 120 -14.01 9.54 -33.35
N ALA A 121 -13.75 10.06 -32.12
CA ALA A 121 -14.12 11.43 -31.76
C ALA A 121 -13.41 12.48 -32.64
N GLU A 122 -12.15 12.24 -33.00
CA GLU A 122 -11.40 13.10 -33.94
C GLU A 122 -12.02 13.08 -35.32
N ALA A 123 -12.37 11.90 -35.84
CA ALA A 123 -13.01 11.76 -37.15
C ALA A 123 -14.40 12.42 -37.21
N ASP A 124 -15.24 12.19 -36.17
CA ASP A 124 -16.59 12.79 -36.05
C ASP A 124 -16.50 14.33 -35.91
N ALA A 125 -15.52 14.82 -35.15
CA ALA A 125 -15.25 16.24 -35.03
C ALA A 125 -14.82 16.88 -36.36
N GLN A 126 -13.93 16.21 -37.07
CA GLN A 126 -13.47 16.70 -38.39
C GLN A 126 -14.61 16.74 -39.40
N ALA A 127 -15.42 15.69 -39.49
CA ALA A 127 -16.58 15.65 -40.39
C ALA A 127 -17.58 16.78 -40.07
N SER A 128 -17.87 17.02 -38.79
CA SER A 128 -18.75 18.10 -38.32
C SER A 128 -18.19 19.50 -38.67
N LEU A 129 -16.86 19.68 -38.58
CA LEU A 129 -16.21 20.94 -38.90
C LEU A 129 -16.21 21.19 -40.42
N GLU A 130 -15.97 20.19 -41.25
CA GLU A 130 -16.02 20.27 -42.72
C GLU A 130 -17.44 20.66 -43.19
N GLU A 131 -18.47 20.03 -42.60
CA GLU A 131 -19.86 20.39 -42.92
C GLU A 131 -20.15 21.85 -42.54
N ALA A 132 -19.74 22.28 -41.35
CA ALA A 132 -19.96 23.67 -40.92
C ALA A 132 -19.16 24.67 -41.77
N GLN A 133 -17.97 24.31 -42.22
CA GLN A 133 -17.16 25.10 -43.13
C GLN A 133 -17.83 25.23 -44.50
N TYR A 134 -18.35 24.12 -45.04
CA TYR A 134 -19.13 24.13 -46.27
C TYR A 134 -20.35 25.03 -46.15
N GLN A 135 -21.10 24.97 -45.05
CA GLN A 135 -22.24 25.83 -44.78
C GLN A 135 -21.83 27.31 -44.73
N THR A 136 -20.70 27.63 -44.10
CA THR A 136 -20.16 29.00 -44.06
C THR A 136 -19.78 29.49 -45.45
N LEU A 137 -19.17 28.65 -46.30
CA LEU A 137 -18.82 28.95 -47.67
C LEU A 137 -20.07 29.17 -48.54
N SER A 138 -21.07 28.28 -48.42
CA SER A 138 -22.34 28.39 -49.11
C SER A 138 -23.06 29.70 -48.78
N THR A 139 -23.20 30.02 -47.49
CA THR A 139 -23.83 31.29 -47.10
C THR A 139 -23.06 32.52 -47.56
N SER A 140 -21.73 32.43 -47.65
CA SER A 140 -20.92 33.52 -48.22
C SER A 140 -21.17 33.72 -49.70
N ALA A 141 -21.44 32.62 -50.45
CA ALA A 141 -21.84 32.71 -51.86
C ALA A 141 -23.26 33.33 -52.00
N ASP A 142 -24.19 32.96 -51.10
CA ASP A 142 -25.54 33.56 -51.07
C ASP A 142 -25.46 35.08 -50.87
N VAL A 143 -24.61 35.55 -49.92
CA VAL A 143 -24.38 37.00 -49.73
C VAL A 143 -23.84 37.67 -50.97
N LYS A 144 -22.88 37.06 -51.66
CA LYS A 144 -22.32 37.62 -52.92
C LYS A 144 -23.36 37.71 -54.02
N THR A 145 -24.21 36.66 -54.14
CA THR A 145 -25.30 36.64 -55.09
C THR A 145 -26.34 37.74 -54.78
N ALA A 146 -26.80 37.84 -53.52
CA ALA A 146 -27.72 38.87 -53.09
C ALA A 146 -27.16 40.30 -53.28
N ALA A 147 -25.84 40.47 -53.03
CA ALA A 147 -25.16 41.74 -53.25
C ALA A 147 -25.11 42.13 -54.75
N LEU A 148 -24.97 41.16 -55.65
CA LEU A 148 -25.03 41.40 -57.10
C LEU A 148 -26.42 41.80 -57.53
N GLU A 149 -27.49 41.23 -56.95
CA GLU A 149 -28.88 41.63 -57.26
C GLU A 149 -29.17 43.08 -56.75
N VAL A 150 -28.68 43.46 -55.57
CA VAL A 150 -28.79 44.86 -55.10
C VAL A 150 -28.10 45.84 -55.99
N ARG A 151 -26.99 45.46 -56.65
CA ARG A 151 -26.30 46.33 -57.66
C ARG A 151 -27.16 46.66 -58.88
N LYS A 152 -28.21 45.90 -59.17
CA LYS A 152 -29.18 46.16 -60.21
C LYS A 152 -30.28 47.14 -59.78
N ASN A 153 -30.43 47.45 -58.50
CA ASN A 153 -31.50 48.28 -57.97
C ASN A 153 -31.69 49.63 -58.64
N PRO A 154 -30.61 50.37 -59.11
CA PRO A 154 -30.80 51.64 -59.78
C PRO A 154 -31.66 51.56 -61.07
N THR A 155 -31.80 50.39 -61.63
CA THR A 155 -32.55 50.11 -62.87
C THR A 155 -33.96 49.52 -62.56
N LEU A 156 -34.30 49.28 -61.34
CA LEU A 156 -35.53 48.62 -60.92
C LEU A 156 -36.54 49.58 -60.24
N ALA A 157 -37.81 49.21 -60.23
CA ALA A 157 -38.85 49.87 -59.47
C ALA A 157 -38.60 49.78 -57.97
N ALA A 158 -39.18 50.68 -57.19
CA ALA A 158 -38.89 50.80 -55.75
C ALA A 158 -39.20 49.52 -54.92
N VAL A 159 -40.25 48.77 -55.30
CA VAL A 159 -40.64 47.54 -54.56
C VAL A 159 -39.62 46.43 -54.77
N PRO A 160 -39.24 46.00 -55.98
CA PRO A 160 -38.21 44.98 -56.18
C PRO A 160 -36.82 45.43 -55.65
N ALA A 161 -36.47 46.72 -55.73
CA ALA A 161 -35.23 47.21 -55.13
C ALA A 161 -35.21 46.99 -53.58
N ARG A 162 -36.32 47.27 -52.93
CA ARG A 162 -36.45 47.05 -51.47
C ARG A 162 -36.42 45.54 -51.11
N GLN A 163 -36.98 44.69 -51.96
CA GLN A 163 -36.90 43.22 -51.75
C GLN A 163 -35.46 42.72 -51.86
N ASN A 164 -34.67 43.22 -52.78
CA ASN A 164 -33.25 42.86 -52.90
C ASN A 164 -32.44 43.28 -51.68
N GLU A 165 -32.71 44.48 -51.11
CA GLU A 165 -32.06 44.94 -49.86
C GLU A 165 -32.36 44.01 -48.68
N ILE A 166 -33.67 43.63 -48.51
CA ILE A 166 -34.09 42.70 -47.45
C ILE A 166 -33.43 41.32 -47.67
N ALA A 167 -33.37 40.83 -48.91
CA ALA A 167 -32.71 39.56 -49.24
C ALA A 167 -31.20 39.59 -48.92
N LEU A 168 -30.52 40.69 -49.16
CA LEU A 168 -29.13 40.88 -48.82
C LEU A 168 -28.92 40.87 -47.28
N ASP A 169 -29.76 41.55 -46.51
CA ASP A 169 -29.67 41.58 -45.07
C ASP A 169 -29.98 40.20 -44.46
N ALA A 170 -30.96 39.48 -44.99
CA ALA A 170 -31.24 38.11 -44.61
C ALA A 170 -30.08 37.17 -44.90
N ALA A 171 -29.41 37.30 -46.08
CA ALA A 171 -28.24 36.52 -46.44
C ALA A 171 -27.06 36.81 -45.49
N LYS A 172 -26.81 38.09 -45.12
CA LYS A 172 -25.77 38.47 -44.17
C LYS A 172 -26.01 37.90 -42.78
N ASN A 173 -27.26 37.95 -42.28
CA ASN A 173 -27.65 37.37 -41.03
C ASN A 173 -27.43 35.85 -40.98
N LYS A 174 -27.83 35.16 -42.07
CA LYS A 174 -27.58 33.72 -42.26
C LYS A 174 -26.08 33.39 -42.25
N GLN A 175 -25.24 34.20 -42.94
CA GLN A 175 -23.80 34.05 -42.89
C GLN A 175 -23.23 34.26 -41.48
N ALA A 176 -23.65 35.30 -40.80
CA ALA A 176 -23.20 35.55 -39.41
C ALA A 176 -23.58 34.41 -38.47
N GLN A 177 -24.77 33.84 -38.67
CA GLN A 177 -25.17 32.65 -37.89
C GLN A 177 -24.30 31.44 -38.22
N ALA A 178 -24.06 31.14 -39.51
CA ALA A 178 -23.21 30.02 -39.91
C ALA A 178 -21.76 30.15 -39.35
N GLN A 179 -21.22 31.37 -39.30
CA GLN A 179 -19.91 31.64 -38.70
C GLN A 179 -19.89 31.38 -37.19
N LYS A 180 -20.96 31.77 -36.49
CA LYS A 180 -21.08 31.47 -35.04
C LYS A 180 -21.21 29.97 -34.81
N ASP A 181 -22.00 29.28 -35.62
CA ASP A 181 -22.21 27.83 -35.50
C ASP A 181 -20.89 27.07 -35.79
N PHE A 182 -20.11 27.52 -36.77
CA PHE A 182 -18.76 26.99 -37.01
C PHE A 182 -17.84 27.19 -35.83
N ALA A 183 -17.81 28.39 -35.22
CA ALA A 183 -16.98 28.67 -34.04
C ALA A 183 -17.40 27.81 -32.82
N ASN A 184 -18.70 27.67 -32.60
CA ASN A 184 -19.24 26.82 -31.53
C ASN A 184 -18.91 25.35 -31.76
N LYS A 185 -19.11 24.81 -32.95
CA LYS A 185 -18.75 23.44 -33.32
C LYS A 185 -17.27 23.18 -33.12
N LYS A 186 -16.41 24.13 -33.51
CA LYS A 186 -14.97 24.04 -33.29
C LYS A 186 -14.60 23.96 -31.79
N ALA A 187 -15.21 24.78 -30.98
CA ALA A 187 -14.98 24.75 -29.50
C ALA A 187 -15.47 23.44 -28.91
N THR A 188 -16.67 22.99 -29.28
CA THR A 188 -17.25 21.73 -28.76
C THR A 188 -16.44 20.50 -29.20
N ALA A 189 -16.00 20.46 -30.46
CA ALA A 189 -15.15 19.40 -30.99
C ALA A 189 -13.82 19.32 -30.23
N GLY A 190 -13.18 20.47 -29.97
CA GLY A 190 -11.94 20.53 -29.21
C GLY A 190 -12.13 20.02 -27.77
N ALA A 191 -13.20 20.43 -27.11
CA ALA A 191 -13.53 19.96 -25.76
C ALA A 191 -13.84 18.46 -25.72
N GLY A 192 -14.60 17.94 -26.70
CA GLY A 192 -14.91 16.52 -26.80
C GLY A 192 -13.65 15.64 -26.96
N ILE A 193 -12.75 16.04 -27.86
CA ILE A 193 -11.46 15.34 -28.04
C ILE A 193 -10.60 15.39 -26.77
N ALA A 194 -10.56 16.54 -26.08
CA ALA A 194 -9.81 16.67 -24.84
C ALA A 194 -10.32 15.73 -23.74
N ILE A 195 -11.65 15.56 -23.63
CA ILE A 195 -12.26 14.62 -22.67
C ILE A 195 -11.83 13.18 -22.99
N GLN A 196 -11.87 12.77 -24.26
CA GLN A 196 -11.47 11.42 -24.65
C GLN A 196 -9.96 11.17 -24.43
N LYS A 197 -9.11 12.16 -24.70
CA LYS A 197 -7.68 12.07 -24.42
C LYS A 197 -7.38 11.94 -22.92
N ALA A 198 -8.09 12.68 -22.08
CA ALA A 198 -7.97 12.55 -20.62
C ALA A 198 -8.45 11.17 -20.13
N ALA A 199 -9.43 10.55 -20.80
CA ALA A 199 -9.86 9.19 -20.48
C ALA A 199 -8.75 8.16 -20.80
N VAL A 200 -8.05 8.31 -21.93
CA VAL A 200 -6.89 7.47 -22.28
C VAL A 200 -5.75 7.63 -21.26
N GLU A 201 -5.45 8.85 -20.85
CA GLU A 201 -4.42 9.12 -19.84
C GLU A 201 -4.75 8.48 -18.49
N LYS A 202 -6.03 8.37 -18.14
CA LYS A 202 -6.48 7.72 -16.92
C LYS A 202 -6.42 6.19 -16.99
N SER A 203 -6.57 5.61 -18.18
CA SER A 203 -6.56 4.14 -18.40
C SER A 203 -5.16 3.58 -18.67
N GLY A 204 -4.15 4.39 -18.86
CA GLY A 204 -2.75 4.01 -19.01
C GLY A 204 -1.97 4.20 -17.72
#